data_674e6c6ec248fab774b83ada7ba4766b
#
_entry.id   674e6c6ec248fab774b83ada7ba4766b
#
_cell.length_a   1.000
_cell.length_b   1.000
_cell.length_c   1.000
_cell.angle_alpha   90.00
_cell.angle_beta   90.00
_cell.angle_gamma   90.00
#
_symmetry.space_group_name_H-M   'P 1'
#
loop_
_entity.id
_entity.type
_entity.pdbx_description
1 polymer ?
#
loop_
_entity_poly.entity_id
_entity_poly.type
_entity_poly.pdbx_seq_one_letter_code
_entity_poly.pdbx_strand_id
1 'polypeptide(L)'
;MNIEIKKQYDLVDYEASVKFMQLRVNEISNNLQKELIWFLSHDHIYTKGTSANENEILKTNDIKIVKTNRGGKTTYHGPGQRIVYFMIDLNSKKKDIRKFITVIEQSLIDFLKNYKINATTFKDRVGIWVTGKDGQTFDKEEKIGAIGLRLQKWITYLSLIHISEPTRPY
;
A
#
# COMPACT_ATOMS: atom_id res chain seq x y z
N MET A 1 -15.90 15.81 -6.52
CA MET A 1 -15.10 14.58 -6.72
C MET A 1 -15.94 13.39 -6.31
N ASN A 2 -16.11 12.40 -7.16
CA ASN A 2 -16.95 11.24 -6.87
C ASN A 2 -16.08 9.99 -6.87
N ILE A 3 -15.43 9.74 -5.71
CA ILE A 3 -14.57 8.58 -5.50
C ILE A 3 -15.41 7.46 -4.91
N GLU A 4 -15.39 6.29 -5.54
CA GLU A 4 -15.99 5.07 -5.01
C GLU A 4 -15.10 4.50 -3.89
N ILE A 5 -15.70 4.04 -2.81
CA ILE A 5 -15.01 3.32 -1.73
C ILE A 5 -15.52 1.89 -1.71
N LYS A 6 -14.63 0.93 -1.98
CA LYS A 6 -14.93 -0.49 -1.91
C LYS A 6 -14.22 -1.10 -0.71
N LYS A 7 -14.95 -1.84 0.12
CA LYS A 7 -14.41 -2.61 1.24
C LYS A 7 -14.67 -4.09 1.01
N GLN A 8 -13.64 -4.92 1.11
CA GLN A 8 -13.74 -6.37 0.98
C GLN A 8 -13.13 -7.00 2.22
N TYR A 9 -13.89 -7.88 2.86
CA TYR A 9 -13.51 -8.49 4.13
C TYR A 9 -12.89 -9.88 3.94
N ASP A 10 -13.33 -10.60 2.91
CA ASP A 10 -12.71 -11.87 2.53
C ASP A 10 -11.34 -11.64 1.90
N LEU A 11 -10.48 -12.64 1.99
CA LEU A 11 -9.18 -12.63 1.33
C LEU A 11 -9.35 -12.58 -0.20
N VAL A 12 -8.63 -11.69 -0.84
CA VAL A 12 -8.69 -11.51 -2.29
C VAL A 12 -7.44 -12.09 -2.92
N ASP A 13 -7.61 -12.89 -3.97
CA ASP A 13 -6.48 -13.34 -4.79
C ASP A 13 -5.72 -12.14 -5.37
N TYR A 14 -4.40 -12.17 -5.24
CA TYR A 14 -3.55 -11.06 -5.65
C TYR A 14 -3.62 -10.82 -7.17
N GLU A 15 -3.54 -11.88 -7.97
CA GLU A 15 -3.54 -11.76 -9.44
C GLU A 15 -4.90 -11.28 -9.96
N ALA A 16 -6.00 -11.76 -9.34
CA ALA A 16 -7.34 -11.26 -9.63
C ALA A 16 -7.47 -9.77 -9.29
N SER A 17 -6.91 -9.33 -8.16
CA SER A 17 -6.90 -7.92 -7.78
C SER A 17 -6.14 -7.04 -8.78
N VAL A 18 -5.00 -7.52 -9.27
CA VAL A 18 -4.20 -6.82 -10.29
C VAL A 18 -4.99 -6.67 -11.59
N LYS A 19 -5.64 -7.74 -12.06
CA LYS A 19 -6.49 -7.71 -13.27
C LYS A 19 -7.64 -6.73 -13.10
N PHE A 20 -8.33 -6.76 -11.96
CA PHE A 20 -9.41 -5.81 -11.65
C PHE A 20 -8.92 -4.36 -11.69
N MET A 21 -7.79 -4.07 -11.04
CA MET A 21 -7.22 -2.71 -11.03
C MET A 21 -6.85 -2.24 -12.43
N GLN A 22 -6.27 -3.10 -13.27
CA GLN A 22 -5.94 -2.76 -14.66
C GLN A 22 -7.19 -2.39 -15.48
N LEU A 23 -8.26 -3.16 -15.32
CA LEU A 23 -9.55 -2.85 -15.96
C LEU A 23 -10.09 -1.50 -15.45
N ARG A 24 -10.16 -1.29 -14.15
CA ARG A 24 -10.65 -0.05 -13.54
C ARG A 24 -9.85 1.17 -13.99
N VAL A 25 -8.53 1.07 -14.06
CA VAL A 25 -7.69 2.17 -14.58
C VAL A 25 -8.01 2.51 -16.03
N ASN A 26 -8.25 1.51 -16.89
CA ASN A 26 -8.66 1.75 -18.26
C ASN A 26 -10.06 2.40 -18.34
N GLU A 27 -10.99 1.95 -17.52
CA GLU A 27 -12.35 2.53 -17.43
C GLU A 27 -12.31 3.98 -16.95
N ILE A 28 -11.52 4.30 -15.92
CA ILE A 28 -11.31 5.67 -15.44
C ILE A 28 -10.70 6.53 -16.55
N SER A 29 -9.67 6.03 -17.24
CA SER A 29 -9.01 6.74 -18.35
C SER A 29 -9.97 7.10 -19.49
N ASN A 30 -11.03 6.31 -19.69
CA ASN A 30 -12.04 6.53 -20.70
C ASN A 30 -13.31 7.22 -20.16
N ASN A 31 -13.29 7.69 -18.93
CA ASN A 31 -14.44 8.30 -18.22
C ASN A 31 -15.67 7.37 -18.11
N LEU A 32 -15.46 6.06 -18.11
CA LEU A 32 -16.53 5.06 -18.01
C LEU A 32 -16.82 4.71 -16.54
N GLN A 33 -15.86 4.88 -15.65
CA GLN A 33 -16.00 4.57 -14.22
C GLN A 33 -15.37 5.65 -13.35
N LYS A 34 -15.81 5.68 -12.08
CA LYS A 34 -15.29 6.58 -11.04
C LYS A 34 -13.91 6.13 -10.56
N GLU A 35 -13.15 7.08 -10.02
CA GLU A 35 -11.98 6.80 -9.18
C GLU A 35 -12.36 5.84 -8.05
N LEU A 36 -11.43 4.98 -7.62
CA LEU A 36 -11.71 3.95 -6.61
C LEU A 36 -10.63 3.90 -5.54
N ILE A 37 -11.06 3.83 -4.29
CA ILE A 37 -10.23 3.40 -3.15
C ILE A 37 -10.76 2.04 -2.70
N TRP A 38 -9.90 1.02 -2.75
CA TRP A 38 -10.28 -0.35 -2.46
C TRP A 38 -9.51 -0.91 -1.25
N PHE A 39 -10.25 -1.22 -0.18
CA PHE A 39 -9.74 -1.84 1.05
C PHE A 39 -9.94 -3.34 0.98
N LEU A 40 -8.87 -4.10 1.21
CA LEU A 40 -8.89 -5.56 1.19
C LEU A 40 -7.74 -6.16 2.00
N SER A 41 -7.67 -7.49 2.04
CA SER A 41 -6.52 -8.27 2.50
C SER A 41 -6.24 -9.39 1.49
N HIS A 42 -4.98 -9.80 1.37
CA HIS A 42 -4.59 -10.94 0.55
C HIS A 42 -4.27 -12.16 1.43
N ASP A 43 -4.29 -13.33 0.83
CA ASP A 43 -3.65 -14.50 1.39
C ASP A 43 -2.12 -14.38 1.36
N HIS A 44 -1.43 -15.34 1.95
CA HIS A 44 0.03 -15.37 2.04
C HIS A 44 0.68 -15.30 0.65
N ILE A 45 1.41 -14.23 0.37
CA ILE A 45 2.11 -14.02 -0.90
C ILE A 45 3.29 -13.06 -0.75
N TYR A 46 4.40 -13.37 -1.42
CA TYR A 46 5.48 -12.42 -1.64
C TYR A 46 5.34 -11.76 -3.01
N THR A 47 5.48 -10.45 -3.05
CA THR A 47 5.54 -9.68 -4.29
C THR A 47 6.91 -9.06 -4.45
N LYS A 48 7.64 -9.40 -5.52
CA LYS A 48 8.92 -8.78 -5.86
C LYS A 48 8.70 -7.56 -6.74
N GLY A 49 9.11 -6.38 -6.27
CA GLY A 49 9.11 -5.15 -7.05
C GLY A 49 10.34 -5.06 -7.96
N THR A 50 10.43 -3.97 -8.74
CA THR A 50 11.50 -3.77 -9.74
C THR A 50 12.90 -3.62 -9.14
N SER A 51 13.01 -3.27 -7.85
CA SER A 51 14.27 -3.13 -7.12
C SER A 51 14.51 -4.28 -6.13
N ALA A 52 13.77 -5.40 -6.26
CA ALA A 52 13.93 -6.55 -5.39
C ALA A 52 15.17 -7.36 -5.74
N ASN A 53 15.92 -7.77 -4.70
CA ASN A 53 17.06 -8.69 -4.82
C ASN A 53 16.61 -10.13 -4.55
N GLU A 54 17.31 -11.09 -5.15
CA GLU A 54 16.99 -12.52 -4.96
C GLU A 54 17.14 -12.97 -3.50
N ASN A 55 18.06 -12.38 -2.74
CA ASN A 55 18.38 -12.74 -1.36
C ASN A 55 17.46 -12.08 -0.30
N GLU A 56 16.42 -11.35 -0.69
CA GLU A 56 15.53 -10.68 0.27
C GLU A 56 14.56 -11.65 0.96
N ILE A 57 14.33 -12.82 0.38
CA ILE A 57 13.48 -13.86 0.96
C ILE A 57 14.40 -14.95 1.53
N LEU A 58 14.50 -15.00 2.86
CA LEU A 58 15.37 -15.96 3.54
C LEU A 58 14.78 -17.37 3.59
N LYS A 59 13.44 -17.47 3.72
CA LYS A 59 12.68 -18.72 3.72
C LYS A 59 11.36 -18.48 2.99
N THR A 60 11.01 -19.39 2.09
CA THR A 60 9.75 -19.28 1.32
C THR A 60 8.58 -19.93 2.04
N ASN A 61 8.82 -20.97 2.84
CA ASN A 61 7.78 -21.77 3.53
C ASN A 61 6.58 -22.07 2.61
N ASP A 62 6.85 -22.44 1.35
CA ASP A 62 5.86 -22.72 0.30
C ASP A 62 4.94 -21.52 -0.07
N ILE A 63 5.25 -20.33 0.40
CA ILE A 63 4.50 -19.11 0.05
C ILE A 63 4.80 -18.72 -1.40
N LYS A 64 3.74 -18.49 -2.17
CA LYS A 64 3.81 -18.05 -3.57
C LYS A 64 4.60 -16.74 -3.70
N ILE A 65 5.49 -16.69 -4.70
CA ILE A 65 6.26 -15.50 -5.03
C ILE A 65 5.83 -15.01 -6.41
N VAL A 66 5.41 -13.75 -6.51
CA VAL A 66 5.00 -13.10 -7.77
C VAL A 66 5.92 -11.94 -8.10
N LYS A 67 6.50 -11.95 -9.30
CA LYS A 67 7.23 -10.79 -9.83
C LYS A 67 6.23 -9.75 -10.33
N THR A 68 6.46 -8.50 -9.96
CA THR A 68 5.57 -7.37 -10.27
C THR A 68 6.33 -6.22 -10.90
N ASN A 69 5.62 -5.34 -11.60
CA ASN A 69 6.20 -4.12 -12.17
C ASN A 69 5.99 -2.89 -11.28
N ARG A 70 5.68 -3.06 -9.98
CA ARG A 70 5.65 -1.96 -9.03
C ARG A 70 7.06 -1.55 -8.61
N GLY A 71 7.24 -0.32 -8.22
CA GLY A 71 8.48 0.12 -7.59
C GLY A 71 8.72 -0.56 -6.23
N GLY A 72 9.97 -0.49 -5.75
CA GLY A 72 10.39 -1.00 -4.45
C GLY A 72 10.87 -2.44 -4.44
N LYS A 73 11.17 -2.92 -3.24
CA LYS A 73 11.74 -4.24 -2.94
C LYS A 73 10.67 -5.32 -2.79
N THR A 74 11.08 -6.48 -2.28
CA THR A 74 10.16 -7.56 -1.90
C THR A 74 9.23 -7.12 -0.78
N THR A 75 7.96 -7.51 -0.88
CA THR A 75 6.95 -7.25 0.15
C THR A 75 6.13 -8.50 0.37
N TYR A 76 5.89 -8.82 1.63
CA TYR A 76 4.98 -9.88 2.04
C TYR A 76 3.57 -9.33 2.22
N HIS A 77 2.58 -10.10 1.80
CA HIS A 77 1.16 -9.87 2.11
C HIS A 77 0.61 -11.11 2.81
N GLY A 78 -0.30 -10.92 3.74
CA GLY A 78 -0.94 -12.01 4.44
C GLY A 78 -2.16 -11.58 5.26
N PRO A 79 -2.91 -12.54 5.80
CA PRO A 79 -4.04 -12.28 6.68
C PRO A 79 -3.64 -11.37 7.86
N GLY A 80 -4.53 -10.45 8.22
CA GLY A 80 -4.27 -9.44 9.27
C GLY A 80 -3.61 -8.16 8.75
N GLN A 81 -3.09 -8.14 7.52
CA GLN A 81 -2.62 -6.91 6.90
C GLN A 81 -3.74 -6.25 6.10
N ARG A 82 -3.99 -4.96 6.35
CA ARG A 82 -4.92 -4.17 5.55
C ARG A 82 -4.18 -3.54 4.37
N ILE A 83 -4.70 -3.78 3.20
CA ILE A 83 -4.18 -3.23 1.95
C ILE A 83 -5.19 -2.21 1.43
N VAL A 84 -4.69 -1.09 0.93
CA VAL A 84 -5.50 -0.07 0.29
C VAL A 84 -4.95 0.19 -1.11
N TYR A 85 -5.75 -0.09 -2.11
CA TYR A 85 -5.44 0.25 -3.50
C TYR A 85 -6.13 1.55 -3.89
N PHE A 86 -5.37 2.45 -4.52
CA PHE A 86 -5.84 3.73 -5.00
C PHE A 86 -5.80 3.75 -6.52
N MET A 87 -6.95 3.84 -7.16
CA MET A 87 -7.09 4.09 -8.60
C MET A 87 -7.62 5.52 -8.77
N ILE A 88 -6.70 6.47 -8.72
CA ILE A 88 -6.95 7.92 -8.68
C ILE A 88 -6.35 8.58 -9.91
N ASP A 89 -7.13 9.39 -10.60
CA ASP A 89 -6.69 10.17 -11.75
C ASP A 89 -5.97 11.44 -11.31
N LEU A 90 -4.67 11.49 -11.56
CA LEU A 90 -3.83 12.64 -11.28
C LEU A 90 -3.81 13.67 -12.40
N ASN A 91 -4.43 13.41 -13.57
CA ASN A 91 -4.51 14.38 -14.65
C ASN A 91 -5.20 15.68 -14.20
N SER A 92 -6.31 15.52 -13.46
CA SER A 92 -7.08 16.63 -12.88
C SER A 92 -6.44 17.24 -11.62
N LYS A 93 -5.36 16.63 -11.08
CA LYS A 93 -4.71 16.97 -9.81
C LYS A 93 -3.28 17.47 -9.99
N LYS A 94 -3.03 18.23 -11.06
CA LYS A 94 -1.71 18.83 -11.41
C LYS A 94 -0.58 17.80 -11.65
N LYS A 95 -0.90 16.52 -11.82
CA LYS A 95 0.07 15.43 -12.05
C LYS A 95 1.18 15.38 -10.98
N ASP A 96 0.86 15.74 -9.74
CA ASP A 96 1.83 15.82 -8.66
C ASP A 96 1.80 14.52 -7.81
N ILE A 97 2.68 13.60 -8.17
CA ILE A 97 2.85 12.31 -7.50
C ILE A 97 3.36 12.49 -6.08
N ARG A 98 4.29 13.42 -5.86
CA ARG A 98 4.89 13.64 -4.53
C ARG A 98 3.84 14.13 -3.56
N LYS A 99 3.06 15.12 -3.97
CA LYS A 99 1.95 15.62 -3.17
C LYS A 99 0.92 14.52 -2.87
N PHE A 100 0.61 13.67 -3.85
CA PHE A 100 -0.30 12.55 -3.65
C PHE A 100 0.21 11.57 -2.58
N ILE A 101 1.49 11.19 -2.64
CA ILE A 101 2.13 10.33 -1.64
C ILE A 101 2.09 10.99 -0.26
N THR A 102 2.47 12.27 -0.16
CA THR A 102 2.45 13.01 1.11
C THR A 102 1.07 13.05 1.74
N VAL A 103 0.01 13.24 0.95
CA VAL A 103 -1.38 13.22 1.45
C VAL A 103 -1.73 11.85 2.02
N ILE A 104 -1.34 10.77 1.35
CA ILE A 104 -1.59 9.40 1.83
C ILE A 104 -0.81 9.13 3.13
N GLU A 105 0.47 9.48 3.17
CA GLU A 105 1.32 9.33 4.36
C GLU A 105 0.74 10.07 5.54
N GLN A 106 0.38 11.35 5.35
CA GLN A 106 -0.20 12.16 6.40
C GLN A 106 -1.55 11.61 6.89
N SER A 107 -2.39 11.15 5.98
CA SER A 107 -3.70 10.54 6.34
C SER A 107 -3.52 9.32 7.23
N LEU A 108 -2.51 8.48 6.98
CA LEU A 108 -2.21 7.32 7.81
C LEU A 108 -1.63 7.73 9.18
N ILE A 109 -0.72 8.69 9.20
CA ILE A 109 -0.14 9.21 10.44
C ILE A 109 -1.25 9.79 11.32
N ASP A 110 -2.16 10.57 10.74
CA ASP A 110 -3.29 11.15 11.48
C ASP A 110 -4.28 10.08 11.95
N PHE A 111 -4.52 9.03 11.15
CA PHE A 111 -5.31 7.88 11.56
C PHE A 111 -4.67 7.16 12.77
N LEU A 112 -3.38 6.90 12.74
CA LEU A 112 -2.65 6.23 13.83
C LEU A 112 -2.66 7.03 15.14
N LYS A 113 -2.65 8.36 15.06
CA LYS A 113 -2.79 9.23 16.24
C LYS A 113 -4.07 8.98 17.03
N ASN A 114 -5.18 8.60 16.36
CA ASN A 114 -6.42 8.27 17.05
C ASN A 114 -6.28 7.02 17.95
N TYR A 115 -5.28 6.19 17.69
CA TYR A 115 -4.93 5.02 18.49
C TYR A 115 -3.75 5.27 19.42
N LYS A 116 -3.36 6.55 19.61
CA LYS A 116 -2.20 6.99 20.42
C LYS A 116 -0.88 6.39 19.93
N ILE A 117 -0.78 6.10 18.63
CA ILE A 117 0.43 5.63 17.97
C ILE A 117 1.11 6.83 17.33
N ASN A 118 2.35 7.10 17.73
CA ASN A 118 3.20 8.11 17.14
C ASN A 118 3.91 7.51 15.92
N ALA A 119 3.70 8.08 14.76
CA ALA A 119 4.31 7.61 13.52
C ALA A 119 4.82 8.79 12.69
N THR A 120 5.82 8.52 11.86
CA THR A 120 6.46 9.51 11.00
C THR A 120 6.99 8.88 9.71
N THR A 121 7.42 9.74 8.78
CA THR A 121 8.19 9.36 7.59
C THR A 121 9.62 9.85 7.74
N PHE A 122 10.58 9.16 7.10
CA PHE A 122 11.99 9.54 7.05
C PHE A 122 12.42 9.78 5.61
N LYS A 123 13.34 10.72 5.38
CA LYS A 123 13.83 11.05 4.02
C LYS A 123 14.64 9.93 3.37
N ASP A 124 15.35 9.14 4.20
CA ASP A 124 16.27 8.07 3.81
C ASP A 124 15.61 6.69 3.75
N ARG A 125 14.40 6.56 4.31
CA ARG A 125 13.69 5.28 4.44
C ARG A 125 12.24 5.40 3.99
N VAL A 126 11.87 4.74 2.91
CA VAL A 126 10.50 4.74 2.39
C VAL A 126 9.57 3.99 3.33
N GLY A 127 8.41 4.61 3.63
CA GLY A 127 7.33 4.05 4.43
C GLY A 127 7.00 4.88 5.66
N ILE A 128 6.08 4.35 6.45
CA ILE A 128 5.62 4.97 7.70
C ILE A 128 6.14 4.15 8.86
N TRP A 129 6.72 4.82 9.83
CA TRP A 129 7.45 4.22 10.94
C TRP A 129 6.86 4.67 12.26
N VAL A 130 6.57 3.72 13.14
CA VAL A 130 6.12 3.97 14.51
C VAL A 130 7.32 4.31 15.36
N THR A 131 7.23 5.42 16.07
CA THR A 131 8.27 5.92 16.98
C THR A 131 7.87 5.83 18.44
N GLY A 132 6.61 5.49 18.73
CA GLY A 132 6.10 5.36 20.08
C GLY A 132 4.61 5.07 20.13
N LYS A 133 4.14 4.73 21.33
CA LYS A 133 2.71 4.45 21.61
C LYS A 133 2.37 4.86 23.05
N ASP A 134 1.15 5.34 23.28
CA ASP A 134 0.61 5.70 24.61
C ASP A 134 1.52 6.66 25.41
N GLY A 135 2.23 7.57 24.70
CA GLY A 135 3.16 8.52 25.31
C GLY A 135 4.58 7.99 25.55
N GLN A 136 4.83 6.71 25.27
CA GLN A 136 6.17 6.11 25.35
C GLN A 136 6.85 6.16 23.98
N THR A 137 8.13 6.54 23.96
CA THR A 137 8.99 6.50 22.76
C THR A 137 9.69 5.15 22.70
N PHE A 138 9.81 4.59 21.49
CA PHE A 138 10.50 3.33 21.26
C PHE A 138 12.00 3.57 21.04
N ASP A 139 12.83 2.67 21.52
CA ASP A 139 14.29 2.71 21.29
C ASP A 139 14.64 2.51 19.82
N LYS A 140 13.79 1.80 19.10
CA LYS A 140 13.92 1.52 17.66
C LYS A 140 12.58 1.66 16.98
N GLU A 141 12.58 2.40 15.86
CA GLU A 141 11.39 2.59 15.06
C GLU A 141 11.00 1.30 14.32
N GLU A 142 9.71 1.03 14.26
CA GLU A 142 9.13 -0.12 13.57
C GLU A 142 8.31 0.32 12.36
N LYS A 143 8.50 -0.35 11.23
CA LYS A 143 7.77 -0.03 10.01
C LYS A 143 6.36 -0.58 10.07
N ILE A 144 5.36 0.32 10.05
CA ILE A 144 3.94 -0.05 10.04
C ILE A 144 3.29 0.06 8.66
N GLY A 145 3.82 0.90 7.80
CA GLY A 145 3.25 1.10 6.47
C GLY A 145 4.29 1.14 5.36
N ALA A 146 3.97 0.52 4.23
CA ALA A 146 4.75 0.60 3.01
C ALA A 146 3.89 1.15 1.88
N ILE A 147 4.45 2.07 1.09
CA ILE A 147 3.79 2.66 -0.06
C ILE A 147 4.55 2.23 -1.31
N GLY A 148 3.85 1.53 -2.19
CA GLY A 148 4.33 1.18 -3.52
C GLY A 148 3.39 1.74 -4.57
N LEU A 149 3.90 2.64 -5.42
CA LEU A 149 3.09 3.32 -6.41
C LEU A 149 3.50 2.91 -7.82
N ARG A 150 2.51 2.66 -8.65
CA ARG A 150 2.65 2.55 -10.09
C ARG A 150 1.66 3.51 -10.76
N LEU A 151 2.04 4.03 -11.92
CA LEU A 151 1.21 4.93 -12.72
C LEU A 151 0.98 4.34 -14.12
N GLN A 152 -0.23 4.52 -14.62
CA GLN A 152 -0.56 4.30 -16.01
C GLN A 152 -1.47 5.44 -16.48
N LYS A 153 -1.07 6.17 -17.53
CA LYS A 153 -1.82 7.34 -18.05
C LYS A 153 -2.12 8.40 -16.96
N TRP A 154 -1.22 8.58 -16.01
CA TRP A 154 -1.39 9.43 -14.83
C TRP A 154 -2.53 9.00 -13.87
N ILE A 155 -2.98 7.78 -13.97
CA ILE A 155 -3.86 7.16 -12.99
C ILE A 155 -3.01 6.23 -12.11
N THR A 156 -3.18 6.35 -10.80
CA THR A 156 -2.48 5.48 -9.85
C THR A 156 -3.07 4.08 -9.89
N TYR A 157 -2.23 3.06 -9.83
CA TYR A 157 -2.64 1.69 -9.55
C TYR A 157 -1.50 0.89 -8.96
N LEU A 158 -1.80 -0.21 -8.29
CA LEU A 158 -0.84 -0.91 -7.44
C LEU A 158 -0.19 0.03 -6.39
N SER A 159 -0.95 1.00 -5.92
CA SER A 159 -0.59 1.77 -4.74
C SER A 159 -0.88 0.91 -3.54
N LEU A 160 0.15 0.39 -2.95
CA LEU A 160 0.00 -0.53 -1.84
C LEU A 160 0.37 0.20 -0.56
N ILE A 161 -0.61 0.36 0.32
CA ILE A 161 -0.36 0.76 1.69
C ILE A 161 -0.59 -0.46 2.55
N HIS A 162 0.45 -0.94 3.18
CA HIS A 162 0.36 -1.98 4.17
C HIS A 162 0.24 -1.34 5.53
N ILE A 163 -0.82 -1.68 6.23
CA ILE A 163 -0.92 -1.42 7.66
C ILE A 163 -0.86 -2.79 8.32
N SER A 164 0.27 -3.14 8.90
CA SER A 164 0.36 -4.31 9.77
C SER A 164 -0.31 -3.96 11.08
N GLU A 165 -1.12 -4.86 11.62
CA GLU A 165 -1.58 -4.70 13.00
C GLU A 165 -0.35 -4.75 13.92
N PRO A 166 -0.15 -3.77 14.83
CA PRO A 166 1.06 -3.68 15.65
C PRO A 166 1.19 -4.75 16.76
N THR A 167 0.37 -5.80 16.70
CA THR A 167 0.22 -6.75 17.82
C THR A 167 0.72 -8.15 17.55
N ARG A 168 1.39 -8.44 16.42
CA ARG A 168 1.99 -9.75 16.21
C ARG A 168 3.50 -9.66 16.31
N PRO A 169 4.13 -10.29 17.33
CA PRO A 169 5.55 -10.60 17.29
C PRO A 169 5.78 -11.63 16.19
N TYR A 170 6.70 -11.32 15.27
CA TYR A 170 7.19 -12.26 14.25
C TYR A 170 8.18 -13.23 14.87
#